data_c65dceb259b3ea084676aaf5146a778e
#
_entry.id   c65dceb259b3ea084676aaf5146a778e
#
_cell.length_a   1.000
_cell.length_b   1.000
_cell.length_c   1.000
_cell.angle_alpha   90.00
_cell.angle_beta   90.00
_cell.angle_gamma   90.00
#
_symmetry.space_group_name_H-M   'P 1'
#
loop_
_entity.id
_entity.type
_entity.pdbx_description
1 polymer ?
#
loop_
_entity_poly.entity_id
_entity_poly.type
_entity_poly.pdbx_seq_one_letter_code
_entity_poly.pdbx_strand_id
1 'polypeptide(L)'
;RLLQGVFRAAIVPLSQTFLLDINPKEKHGQAMAIWGAGIMVGPIVGPTLGGYLTEYFNWRYVFFINLPVGMLAFAGCLVYLPEAAKRLRKFDFFGFAMLSLGVGALQLMLDRGGEVDWFSAMEIWIELALCITGFWVFIVHILTSDEAFIDPKIFLDRNFATGLIFIFIVGIVLLASLALLPPMLSNIFGYSTISVGLVMAPRGVGTMISMLLVGRLVRMVDPRLLVTEGLGLTAYSLHMMTGFTPQMSSHLIIETGIIQGLGLGLVFVPLSTVAFATLPPVYRTDATALFSLTRNIGSSIGISVVIVFLTRNIQINHAELSTFINPFNQQLLKVMPQQNSQMLEVMDNLVNQQAAMISYNNDFKLMMIITLAAIPLTLLLRKPNHAPSNDEEGAMVME
;
A
#
# COMPACT_ATOMS: atom_id res chain seq x y z
N ARG A 1 3.35 -19.16 8.40
CA ARG A 1 3.25 -17.75 7.98
C ARG A 1 4.41 -16.91 8.52
N LEU A 2 4.76 -17.00 9.80
CA LEU A 2 5.86 -16.24 10.40
C LEU A 2 7.19 -16.50 9.68
N LEU A 3 7.58 -17.79 9.50
CA LEU A 3 8.79 -18.15 8.74
C LEU A 3 8.77 -17.64 7.31
N GLN A 4 7.65 -17.74 6.61
CA GLN A 4 7.48 -17.18 5.26
C GLN A 4 7.73 -15.67 5.26
N GLY A 5 7.26 -14.94 6.27
CA GLY A 5 7.51 -13.50 6.43
C GLY A 5 8.99 -13.19 6.61
N VAL A 6 9.67 -13.91 7.50
CA VAL A 6 11.11 -13.73 7.78
C VAL A 6 11.95 -13.90 6.52
N PHE A 7 11.77 -15.00 5.78
CA PHE A 7 12.54 -15.26 4.56
C PHE A 7 12.18 -14.33 3.39
N ARG A 8 10.98 -13.75 3.38
CA ARG A 8 10.53 -12.84 2.32
C ARG A 8 10.88 -11.38 2.57
N ALA A 9 11.07 -10.99 3.82
CA ALA A 9 11.24 -9.58 4.22
C ALA A 9 12.39 -8.87 3.51
N ALA A 10 13.51 -9.57 3.30
CA ALA A 10 14.71 -9.00 2.69
C ALA A 10 14.63 -8.82 1.16
N ILE A 11 13.75 -9.56 0.45
CA ILE A 11 13.75 -9.62 -1.02
C ILE A 11 13.46 -8.24 -1.63
N VAL A 12 12.45 -7.54 -1.15
CA VAL A 12 12.03 -6.25 -1.69
C VAL A 12 13.10 -5.17 -1.47
N PRO A 13 13.58 -4.91 -0.24
CA PRO A 13 14.62 -3.91 0.00
C PRO A 13 15.93 -4.21 -0.73
N LEU A 14 16.40 -5.46 -0.69
CA LEU A 14 17.64 -5.84 -1.34
C LEU A 14 17.57 -5.72 -2.87
N SER A 15 16.45 -6.06 -3.49
CA SER A 15 16.28 -5.88 -4.93
C SER A 15 16.31 -4.41 -5.35
N GLN A 16 15.74 -3.52 -4.54
CA GLN A 16 15.84 -2.06 -4.76
C GLN A 16 17.27 -1.57 -4.62
N THR A 17 17.94 -1.91 -3.52
CA THR A 17 19.33 -1.51 -3.27
C THR A 17 20.24 -1.98 -4.41
N PHE A 18 20.13 -3.25 -4.79
CA PHE A 18 20.94 -3.82 -5.86
C PHE A 18 20.76 -3.05 -7.18
N LEU A 19 19.51 -2.75 -7.56
CA LEU A 19 19.26 -1.97 -8.79
C LEU A 19 19.78 -0.53 -8.72
N LEU A 20 19.76 0.09 -7.54
CA LEU A 20 20.35 1.42 -7.34
C LEU A 20 21.88 1.40 -7.38
N ASP A 21 22.51 0.31 -6.95
CA ASP A 21 23.96 0.19 -6.89
C ASP A 21 24.59 -0.14 -8.25
N ILE A 22 23.93 -0.96 -9.08
CA ILE A 22 24.44 -1.31 -10.43
C ILE A 22 24.15 -0.26 -11.49
N ASN A 23 23.27 0.72 -11.21
CA ASN A 23 22.91 1.76 -12.16
C ASN A 23 23.48 3.12 -11.75
N PRO A 24 23.96 3.94 -12.69
CA PRO A 24 24.35 5.32 -12.40
C PRO A 24 23.13 6.15 -11.96
N LYS A 25 23.37 7.22 -11.19
CA LYS A 25 22.31 8.06 -10.59
C LYS A 25 21.30 8.58 -11.62
N GLU A 26 21.76 8.91 -12.82
CA GLU A 26 20.93 9.40 -13.94
C GLU A 26 19.91 8.35 -14.41
N LYS A 27 20.20 7.06 -14.18
CA LYS A 27 19.32 5.94 -14.57
C LYS A 27 18.47 5.38 -13.43
N HIS A 28 18.60 5.91 -12.20
CA HIS A 28 17.84 5.41 -11.05
C HIS A 28 16.31 5.44 -11.28
N GLY A 29 15.79 6.51 -11.90
CA GLY A 29 14.36 6.59 -12.22
C GLY A 29 13.91 5.48 -13.16
N GLN A 30 14.72 5.14 -14.18
CA GLN A 30 14.40 4.06 -15.11
C GLN A 30 14.52 2.68 -14.44
N ALA A 31 15.56 2.48 -13.60
CA ALA A 31 15.74 1.25 -12.85
C ALA A 31 14.56 1.01 -11.89
N MET A 32 14.13 2.05 -11.15
CA MET A 32 12.97 1.98 -10.26
C MET A 32 11.65 1.78 -11.00
N ALA A 33 11.51 2.32 -12.21
CA ALA A 33 10.34 2.10 -13.06
C ALA A 33 10.23 0.63 -13.51
N ILE A 34 11.32 0.03 -13.98
CA ILE A 34 11.36 -1.39 -14.38
C ILE A 34 11.11 -2.29 -13.17
N TRP A 35 11.72 -1.99 -12.04
CA TRP A 35 11.52 -2.74 -10.80
C TRP A 35 10.06 -2.65 -10.33
N GLY A 36 9.47 -1.45 -10.32
CA GLY A 36 8.08 -1.25 -9.93
C GLY A 36 7.10 -1.95 -10.88
N ALA A 37 7.33 -1.86 -12.19
CA ALA A 37 6.53 -2.57 -13.19
C ALA A 37 6.60 -4.10 -12.99
N GLY A 38 7.79 -4.64 -12.69
CA GLY A 38 7.97 -6.07 -12.38
C GLY A 38 7.19 -6.50 -11.13
N ILE A 39 7.19 -5.70 -10.07
CA ILE A 39 6.42 -5.98 -8.86
C ILE A 39 4.91 -5.98 -9.13
N MET A 40 4.42 -5.17 -10.05
CA MET A 40 2.99 -5.09 -10.39
C MET A 40 2.45 -6.33 -11.10
N VAL A 41 3.32 -7.19 -11.64
CA VAL A 41 2.89 -8.49 -12.22
C VAL A 41 2.14 -9.34 -11.19
N GLY A 42 2.62 -9.37 -9.94
CA GLY A 42 1.97 -10.11 -8.85
C GLY A 42 0.52 -9.67 -8.59
N PRO A 43 0.26 -8.41 -8.29
CA PRO A 43 -1.10 -7.88 -8.10
C PRO A 43 -2.01 -8.00 -9.32
N ILE A 44 -1.48 -8.00 -10.54
CA ILE A 44 -2.26 -8.19 -11.78
C ILE A 44 -2.71 -9.63 -11.93
N VAL A 45 -1.76 -10.57 -11.84
CA VAL A 45 -1.99 -11.99 -12.11
C VAL A 45 -2.53 -12.71 -10.87
N GLY A 46 -2.11 -12.28 -9.67
CA GLY A 46 -2.38 -12.94 -8.40
C GLY A 46 -3.86 -13.20 -8.12
N PRO A 47 -4.75 -12.20 -8.14
CA PRO A 47 -6.15 -12.41 -7.87
C PRO A 47 -6.83 -13.34 -8.87
N THR A 48 -6.55 -13.18 -10.16
CA THR A 48 -7.13 -14.03 -11.23
C THR A 48 -6.61 -15.46 -11.15
N LEU A 49 -5.30 -15.64 -11.02
CA LEU A 49 -4.68 -16.97 -10.93
C LEU A 49 -5.02 -17.63 -9.59
N GLY A 50 -5.03 -16.88 -8.50
CA GLY A 50 -5.43 -17.37 -7.18
C GLY A 50 -6.88 -17.78 -7.14
N GLY A 51 -7.78 -17.01 -7.77
CA GLY A 51 -9.18 -17.36 -7.94
C GLY A 51 -9.35 -18.66 -8.75
N TYR A 52 -8.69 -18.75 -9.90
CA TYR A 52 -8.71 -19.96 -10.75
C TYR A 52 -8.22 -21.20 -9.99
N LEU A 53 -7.09 -21.09 -9.31
CA LEU A 53 -6.53 -22.23 -8.55
C LEU A 53 -7.43 -22.65 -7.39
N THR A 54 -8.09 -21.70 -6.73
CA THR A 54 -8.98 -21.98 -5.60
C THR A 54 -10.27 -22.62 -6.06
N GLU A 55 -10.83 -22.19 -7.19
CA GLU A 55 -12.13 -22.63 -7.69
C GLU A 55 -12.04 -23.99 -8.39
N TYR A 56 -11.00 -24.23 -9.23
CA TYR A 56 -10.87 -25.45 -10.03
C TYR A 56 -10.00 -26.54 -9.38
N PHE A 57 -9.12 -26.19 -8.44
CA PHE A 57 -8.26 -27.16 -7.76
C PHE A 57 -8.47 -27.17 -6.25
N ASN A 58 -7.66 -26.40 -5.54
CA ASN A 58 -7.75 -26.25 -4.08
C ASN A 58 -6.98 -24.99 -3.66
N TRP A 59 -7.42 -24.28 -2.61
CA TRP A 59 -6.75 -23.12 -2.07
C TRP A 59 -5.25 -23.33 -1.73
N ARG A 60 -4.83 -24.60 -1.47
CA ARG A 60 -3.43 -24.95 -1.20
C ARG A 60 -2.52 -24.71 -2.40
N TYR A 61 -3.01 -24.85 -3.63
CA TYR A 61 -2.22 -24.64 -4.86
C TYR A 61 -1.78 -23.17 -5.02
N VAL A 62 -2.48 -22.21 -4.43
CA VAL A 62 -2.06 -20.80 -4.36
C VAL A 62 -0.72 -20.64 -3.66
N PHE A 63 -0.37 -21.56 -2.76
CA PHE A 63 0.95 -21.59 -2.09
C PHE A 63 1.98 -22.40 -2.88
N PHE A 64 1.57 -23.52 -3.47
CA PHE A 64 2.48 -24.39 -4.21
C PHE A 64 3.03 -23.73 -5.48
N ILE A 65 2.29 -22.82 -6.12
CA ILE A 65 2.78 -22.09 -7.30
C ILE A 65 4.01 -21.24 -7.00
N ASN A 66 4.22 -20.85 -5.74
CA ASN A 66 5.41 -20.09 -5.33
C ASN A 66 6.69 -20.95 -5.37
N LEU A 67 6.60 -22.28 -5.33
CA LEU A 67 7.77 -23.17 -5.36
C LEU A 67 8.50 -23.12 -6.70
N PRO A 68 7.86 -23.39 -7.86
CA PRO A 68 8.56 -23.31 -9.15
C PRO A 68 9.04 -21.91 -9.47
N VAL A 69 8.25 -20.88 -9.16
CA VAL A 69 8.65 -19.47 -9.37
C VAL A 69 9.84 -19.10 -8.48
N GLY A 70 9.81 -19.52 -7.21
CA GLY A 70 10.93 -19.32 -6.27
C GLY A 70 12.21 -20.05 -6.68
N MET A 71 12.10 -21.29 -7.18
CA MET A 71 13.26 -22.04 -7.69
C MET A 71 13.88 -21.37 -8.91
N LEU A 72 13.06 -20.87 -9.85
CA LEU A 72 13.53 -20.12 -11.02
C LEU A 72 14.21 -18.83 -10.61
N ALA A 73 13.62 -18.07 -9.67
CA ALA A 73 14.20 -16.84 -9.14
C ALA A 73 15.55 -17.13 -8.44
N PHE A 74 15.61 -18.18 -7.62
CA PHE A 74 16.84 -18.59 -6.94
C PHE A 74 17.95 -18.97 -7.91
N ALA A 75 17.64 -19.79 -8.93
CA ALA A 75 18.59 -20.15 -9.98
C ALA A 75 19.08 -18.90 -10.75
N GLY A 76 18.17 -17.98 -11.08
CA GLY A 76 18.53 -16.70 -11.71
C GLY A 76 19.47 -15.88 -10.83
N CYS A 77 19.19 -15.78 -9.53
CA CYS A 77 20.08 -15.08 -8.59
C CYS A 77 21.48 -15.70 -8.53
N LEU A 78 21.58 -17.03 -8.50
CA LEU A 78 22.88 -17.73 -8.49
C LEU A 78 23.74 -17.47 -9.75
N VAL A 79 23.09 -17.33 -10.90
CA VAL A 79 23.78 -17.18 -12.19
C VAL A 79 24.15 -15.73 -12.48
N TYR A 80 23.27 -14.78 -12.14
CA TYR A 80 23.39 -13.39 -12.61
C TYR A 80 23.84 -12.39 -11.53
N LEU A 81 23.67 -12.73 -10.23
CA LEU A 81 24.09 -11.80 -9.18
C LEU A 81 25.61 -11.91 -8.94
N PRO A 82 26.37 -10.80 -9.07
CA PRO A 82 27.77 -10.78 -8.67
C PRO A 82 27.90 -10.90 -7.15
N GLU A 83 29.02 -11.47 -6.70
CA GLU A 83 29.32 -11.51 -5.27
C GLU A 83 29.51 -10.07 -4.74
N ALA A 84 28.69 -9.72 -3.76
CA ALA A 84 28.80 -8.43 -3.10
C ALA A 84 30.00 -8.40 -2.14
N ALA A 85 30.69 -7.26 -2.06
CA ALA A 85 31.74 -7.07 -1.06
C ALA A 85 31.17 -7.24 0.36
N LYS A 86 31.68 -8.22 1.10
CA LYS A 86 31.26 -8.49 2.48
C LYS A 86 31.71 -7.36 3.39
N ARG A 87 30.75 -6.63 3.95
CA ARG A 87 31.01 -5.68 5.04
C ARG A 87 30.65 -6.35 6.37
N LEU A 88 31.65 -6.56 7.20
CA LEU A 88 31.44 -7.06 8.56
C LEU A 88 30.91 -5.90 9.39
N ARG A 89 29.65 -5.94 9.76
CA ARG A 89 28.99 -5.03 10.72
C ARG A 89 28.45 -5.90 11.86
N LYS A 90 28.67 -5.48 13.09
CA LYS A 90 28.03 -6.13 14.22
C LYS A 90 26.51 -5.91 14.14
N PHE A 91 25.75 -6.96 14.37
CA PHE A 91 24.30 -6.86 14.33
C PHE A 91 23.79 -6.41 15.69
N ASP A 92 23.04 -5.31 15.71
CA ASP A 92 22.38 -4.79 16.89
C ASP A 92 21.10 -5.58 17.18
N PHE A 93 21.26 -6.68 17.93
CA PHE A 93 20.13 -7.53 18.33
C PHE A 93 19.13 -6.82 19.23
N PHE A 94 19.60 -5.89 20.08
CA PHE A 94 18.72 -5.18 21.01
C PHE A 94 17.83 -4.19 20.29
N GLY A 95 18.41 -3.33 19.43
CA GLY A 95 17.65 -2.38 18.63
C GLY A 95 16.66 -3.09 17.68
N PHE A 96 17.11 -4.18 17.04
CA PHE A 96 16.24 -5.00 16.21
C PHE A 96 15.08 -5.63 16.99
N ALA A 97 15.35 -6.18 18.18
CA ALA A 97 14.32 -6.79 19.02
C ALA A 97 13.28 -5.76 19.48
N MET A 98 13.70 -4.56 19.87
CA MET A 98 12.81 -3.48 20.32
C MET A 98 11.95 -2.93 19.16
N LEU A 99 12.54 -2.74 17.98
CA LEU A 99 11.78 -2.37 16.78
C LEU A 99 10.77 -3.45 16.40
N SER A 100 11.19 -4.72 16.42
CA SER A 100 10.32 -5.86 16.10
C SER A 100 9.18 -6.01 17.11
N LEU A 101 9.44 -5.77 18.39
CA LEU A 101 8.41 -5.76 19.44
C LEU A 101 7.40 -4.63 19.19
N GLY A 102 7.88 -3.41 18.93
CA GLY A 102 7.02 -2.25 18.67
C GLY A 102 6.13 -2.45 17.44
N VAL A 103 6.72 -2.88 16.32
CA VAL A 103 5.97 -3.12 15.07
C VAL A 103 5.04 -4.32 15.20
N GLY A 104 5.49 -5.41 15.85
CA GLY A 104 4.68 -6.62 16.05
C GLY A 104 3.47 -6.36 16.94
N ALA A 105 3.67 -5.65 18.05
CA ALA A 105 2.58 -5.26 18.95
C ALA A 105 1.59 -4.30 18.25
N LEU A 106 2.09 -3.32 17.48
CA LEU A 106 1.24 -2.45 16.66
C LEU A 106 0.39 -3.25 15.68
N GLN A 107 1.00 -4.20 14.97
CA GLN A 107 0.31 -5.02 13.99
C GLN A 107 -0.79 -5.87 14.65
N LEU A 108 -0.49 -6.53 15.78
CA LEU A 108 -1.48 -7.33 16.51
C LEU A 108 -2.65 -6.47 16.99
N MET A 109 -2.36 -5.31 17.58
CA MET A 109 -3.38 -4.35 18.02
C MET A 109 -4.29 -3.90 16.86
N LEU A 110 -3.73 -3.62 15.69
CA LEU A 110 -4.49 -3.20 14.52
C LEU A 110 -5.32 -4.34 13.92
N ASP A 111 -4.79 -5.56 13.89
CA ASP A 111 -5.48 -6.72 13.32
C ASP A 111 -6.64 -7.19 14.21
N ARG A 112 -6.46 -7.17 15.54
CA ARG A 112 -7.44 -7.69 16.50
C ARG A 112 -8.38 -6.63 17.08
N GLY A 113 -7.99 -5.36 17.02
CA GLY A 113 -8.75 -4.27 17.63
C GLY A 113 -10.22 -4.22 17.21
N GLY A 114 -10.50 -4.45 15.91
CA GLY A 114 -11.86 -4.50 15.41
C GLY A 114 -12.69 -5.71 15.86
N GLU A 115 -12.03 -6.83 16.20
CA GLU A 115 -12.70 -8.06 16.65
C GLU A 115 -13.09 -8.02 18.14
N VAL A 116 -12.27 -7.34 18.96
CA VAL A 116 -12.42 -7.31 20.42
C VAL A 116 -12.92 -5.98 20.97
N ASP A 117 -13.53 -5.16 20.11
CA ASP A 117 -14.04 -3.83 20.44
C ASP A 117 -12.99 -2.89 21.07
N TRP A 118 -11.80 -2.91 20.49
CA TRP A 118 -10.66 -2.03 20.81
C TRP A 118 -10.35 -2.00 22.33
N PHE A 119 -10.32 -0.82 22.90
CA PHE A 119 -9.93 -0.58 24.30
C PHE A 119 -10.86 -1.16 25.36
N SER A 120 -11.90 -1.88 24.97
CA SER A 120 -12.73 -2.67 25.87
C SER A 120 -12.00 -3.93 26.35
N ALA A 121 -11.05 -4.45 25.57
CA ALA A 121 -10.29 -5.64 25.88
C ALA A 121 -8.94 -5.30 26.52
N MET A 122 -8.58 -6.01 27.59
CA MET A 122 -7.28 -5.85 28.27
C MET A 122 -6.10 -6.19 27.36
N GLU A 123 -6.30 -7.07 26.41
CA GLU A 123 -5.33 -7.47 25.37
C GLU A 123 -4.82 -6.26 24.59
N ILE A 124 -5.70 -5.39 24.12
CA ILE A 124 -5.34 -4.18 23.34
C ILE A 124 -4.51 -3.19 24.18
N TRP A 125 -4.79 -3.07 25.47
CA TRP A 125 -3.98 -2.25 26.38
C TRP A 125 -2.56 -2.79 26.55
N ILE A 126 -2.41 -4.12 26.64
CA ILE A 126 -1.09 -4.78 26.72
C ILE A 126 -0.33 -4.54 25.41
N GLU A 127 -0.97 -4.75 24.26
CA GLU A 127 -0.37 -4.55 22.95
C GLU A 127 0.04 -3.09 22.73
N LEU A 128 -0.80 -2.13 23.15
CA LEU A 128 -0.48 -0.71 23.12
C LEU A 128 0.74 -0.37 24.00
N ALA A 129 0.78 -0.91 25.22
CA ALA A 129 1.91 -0.70 26.13
C ALA A 129 3.22 -1.28 25.56
N LEU A 130 3.18 -2.49 24.98
CA LEU A 130 4.32 -3.11 24.32
C LEU A 130 4.75 -2.33 23.06
N CYS A 131 3.80 -1.82 22.29
CA CYS A 131 4.05 -0.98 21.11
C CYS A 131 4.79 0.31 21.51
N ILE A 132 4.24 1.07 22.47
CA ILE A 132 4.84 2.32 22.95
C ILE A 132 6.22 2.05 23.56
N THR A 133 6.35 1.04 24.41
CA THR A 133 7.62 0.69 25.05
C THR A 133 8.67 0.25 24.02
N GLY A 134 8.29 -0.58 23.06
CA GLY A 134 9.18 -1.06 22.00
C GLY A 134 9.72 0.09 21.15
N PHE A 135 8.85 0.99 20.67
CA PHE A 135 9.28 2.15 19.88
C PHE A 135 10.08 3.15 20.73
N TRP A 136 9.67 3.42 21.96
CA TRP A 136 10.37 4.35 22.84
C TRP A 136 11.80 3.88 23.12
N VAL A 137 11.96 2.62 23.57
CA VAL A 137 13.28 2.04 23.85
C VAL A 137 14.13 1.99 22.59
N PHE A 138 13.54 1.64 21.44
CA PHE A 138 14.22 1.67 20.15
C PHE A 138 14.75 3.06 19.81
N ILE A 139 13.91 4.10 19.93
CA ILE A 139 14.31 5.49 19.63
C ILE A 139 15.44 5.94 20.58
N VAL A 140 15.31 5.68 21.88
CA VAL A 140 16.38 5.99 22.84
C VAL A 140 17.67 5.26 22.47
N HIS A 141 17.57 3.98 22.15
CA HIS A 141 18.72 3.16 21.79
C HIS A 141 19.44 3.68 20.54
N ILE A 142 18.75 4.01 19.46
CA ILE A 142 19.38 4.52 18.24
C ILE A 142 20.01 5.93 18.41
N LEU A 143 19.55 6.71 19.40
CA LEU A 143 20.10 8.02 19.70
C LEU A 143 21.30 7.96 20.65
N THR A 144 21.47 6.87 21.41
CA THR A 144 22.50 6.73 22.44
C THR A 144 23.59 5.71 22.13
N SER A 145 23.35 4.80 21.17
CA SER A 145 24.27 3.73 20.79
C SER A 145 25.13 4.12 19.59
N ASP A 146 26.43 3.89 19.68
CA ASP A 146 27.38 4.12 18.59
C ASP A 146 27.29 3.05 17.48
N GLU A 147 26.82 1.85 17.80
CA GLU A 147 26.66 0.71 16.86
C GLU A 147 25.18 0.43 16.56
N ALA A 148 24.33 1.47 16.47
CA ALA A 148 22.92 1.32 16.25
C ALA A 148 22.60 0.60 14.93
N PHE A 149 21.51 -0.19 14.92
CA PHE A 149 20.99 -0.90 13.75
C PHE A 149 20.68 0.05 12.58
N ILE A 150 20.13 1.23 12.88
CA ILE A 150 19.84 2.29 11.93
C ILE A 150 20.58 3.55 12.38
N ASP A 151 21.36 4.15 11.49
CA ASP A 151 22.01 5.44 11.77
C ASP A 151 20.95 6.57 11.74
N PRO A 152 20.76 7.31 12.86
CA PRO A 152 19.79 8.41 12.91
C PRO A 152 20.05 9.52 11.88
N LYS A 153 21.29 9.63 11.36
CA LYS A 153 21.66 10.61 10.32
C LYS A 153 20.86 10.44 9.03
N ILE A 154 20.31 9.24 8.76
CA ILE A 154 19.43 9.00 7.61
C ILE A 154 18.21 9.92 7.63
N PHE A 155 17.65 10.19 8.82
CA PHE A 155 16.47 11.06 9.00
C PHE A 155 16.77 12.55 8.85
N LEU A 156 18.05 12.96 8.84
CA LEU A 156 18.43 14.34 8.61
C LEU A 156 18.35 14.71 7.12
N ASP A 157 18.38 13.73 6.22
CA ASP A 157 18.11 13.97 4.81
C ASP A 157 16.66 14.35 4.59
N ARG A 158 16.43 15.60 4.17
CA ARG A 158 15.07 16.15 4.01
C ARG A 158 14.25 15.40 2.96
N ASN A 159 14.87 14.97 1.86
CA ASN A 159 14.18 14.27 0.79
C ASN A 159 13.75 12.87 1.25
N PHE A 160 14.64 12.19 1.98
CA PHE A 160 14.32 10.89 2.55
C PHE A 160 13.24 10.97 3.62
N ALA A 161 13.35 11.89 4.58
CA ALA A 161 12.34 12.08 5.63
C ALA A 161 10.95 12.43 5.04
N THR A 162 10.91 13.34 4.06
CA THR A 162 9.68 13.67 3.35
C THR A 162 9.17 12.46 2.55
N GLY A 163 10.08 11.72 1.92
CA GLY A 163 9.77 10.47 1.21
C GLY A 163 9.13 9.41 2.08
N LEU A 164 9.56 9.28 3.35
CA LEU A 164 8.95 8.38 4.33
C LEU A 164 7.50 8.78 4.65
N ILE A 165 7.21 10.08 4.80
CA ILE A 165 5.84 10.56 5.03
C ILE A 165 4.94 10.21 3.83
N PHE A 166 5.41 10.46 2.61
CA PHE A 166 4.65 10.12 1.41
C PHE A 166 4.42 8.63 1.24
N ILE A 167 5.46 7.80 1.45
CA ILE A 167 5.30 6.34 1.28
C ILE A 167 4.38 5.75 2.35
N PHE A 168 4.32 6.34 3.54
CA PHE A 168 3.35 6.02 4.58
C PHE A 168 1.92 6.29 4.10
N ILE A 169 1.65 7.50 3.54
CA ILE A 169 0.34 7.87 3.00
C ILE A 169 -0.04 6.98 1.81
N VAL A 170 0.90 6.72 0.90
CA VAL A 170 0.70 5.80 -0.22
C VAL A 170 0.36 4.40 0.29
N GLY A 171 1.03 3.94 1.36
CA GLY A 171 0.71 2.68 2.02
C GLY A 171 -0.74 2.64 2.50
N ILE A 172 -1.19 3.69 3.23
CA ILE A 172 -2.57 3.82 3.70
C ILE A 172 -3.56 3.69 2.53
N VAL A 173 -3.42 4.52 1.50
CA VAL A 173 -4.42 4.62 0.42
C VAL A 173 -4.40 3.39 -0.49
N LEU A 174 -3.21 2.90 -0.86
CA LEU A 174 -3.06 1.80 -1.81
C LEU A 174 -3.65 0.50 -1.28
N LEU A 175 -3.22 0.06 -0.09
CA LEU A 175 -3.61 -1.24 0.44
C LEU A 175 -4.99 -1.19 1.11
N ALA A 176 -5.44 -0.05 1.65
CA ALA A 176 -6.81 0.09 2.11
C ALA A 176 -7.81 -0.09 0.96
N SER A 177 -7.59 0.56 -0.20
CA SER A 177 -8.46 0.36 -1.35
C SER A 177 -8.40 -1.06 -1.92
N LEU A 178 -7.24 -1.74 -1.87
CA LEU A 178 -7.12 -3.15 -2.22
C LEU A 178 -7.84 -4.09 -1.24
N ALA A 179 -7.92 -3.72 0.03
CA ALA A 179 -8.64 -4.50 1.05
C ALA A 179 -10.15 -4.34 0.96
N LEU A 180 -10.65 -3.16 0.55
CA LEU A 180 -12.08 -2.87 0.47
C LEU A 180 -12.76 -3.43 -0.78
N LEU A 181 -12.09 -3.38 -1.94
CA LEU A 181 -12.72 -3.74 -3.22
C LEU A 181 -13.16 -5.21 -3.33
N PRO A 182 -12.35 -6.24 -2.98
CA PRO A 182 -12.77 -7.62 -3.12
C PRO A 182 -14.00 -8.00 -2.30
N PRO A 183 -14.11 -7.64 -1.00
CA PRO A 183 -15.31 -7.89 -0.23
C PRO A 183 -16.52 -7.14 -0.77
N MET A 184 -16.36 -5.90 -1.23
CA MET A 184 -17.44 -5.13 -1.85
C MET A 184 -17.98 -5.86 -3.09
N LEU A 185 -17.09 -6.29 -3.99
CA LEU A 185 -17.47 -6.98 -5.23
C LEU A 185 -18.12 -8.35 -4.97
N SER A 186 -17.63 -9.09 -3.96
CA SER A 186 -18.20 -10.39 -3.62
C SER A 186 -19.53 -10.27 -2.88
N ASN A 187 -19.63 -9.39 -1.87
CA ASN A 187 -20.76 -9.35 -0.97
C ASN A 187 -21.92 -8.50 -1.51
N ILE A 188 -21.64 -7.41 -2.24
CA ILE A 188 -22.68 -6.52 -2.78
C ILE A 188 -23.08 -6.93 -4.19
N PHE A 189 -22.10 -7.25 -5.05
CA PHE A 189 -22.35 -7.56 -6.46
C PHE A 189 -22.42 -9.07 -6.76
N GLY A 190 -22.09 -9.93 -5.79
CA GLY A 190 -22.14 -11.39 -5.97
C GLY A 190 -21.09 -11.93 -6.95
N TYR A 191 -19.99 -11.21 -7.18
CA TYR A 191 -18.95 -11.66 -8.12
C TYR A 191 -18.19 -12.88 -7.57
N SER A 192 -17.96 -13.87 -8.44
CA SER A 192 -17.07 -14.99 -8.13
C SER A 192 -15.63 -14.48 -7.93
N THR A 193 -14.80 -15.26 -7.25
CA THR A 193 -13.40 -14.90 -6.97
C THR A 193 -12.61 -14.61 -8.25
N ILE A 194 -12.88 -15.36 -9.33
CA ILE A 194 -12.28 -15.11 -10.65
C ILE A 194 -12.74 -13.77 -11.22
N SER A 195 -14.05 -13.49 -11.16
CA SER A 195 -14.61 -12.24 -11.68
C SER A 195 -14.05 -11.03 -10.93
N VAL A 196 -13.89 -11.10 -9.61
CA VAL A 196 -13.22 -10.08 -8.80
C VAL A 196 -11.80 -9.85 -9.31
N GLY A 197 -11.04 -10.93 -9.54
CA GLY A 197 -9.67 -10.84 -10.07
C GLY A 197 -9.60 -10.15 -11.43
N LEU A 198 -10.50 -10.52 -12.35
CA LEU A 198 -10.55 -9.95 -13.71
C LEU A 198 -10.90 -8.45 -13.70
N VAL A 199 -11.83 -8.05 -12.84
CA VAL A 199 -12.26 -6.63 -12.73
C VAL A 199 -11.18 -5.77 -12.05
N MET A 200 -10.36 -6.35 -11.17
CA MET A 200 -9.28 -5.64 -10.49
C MET A 200 -7.96 -5.62 -11.25
N ALA A 201 -7.71 -6.58 -12.16
CA ALA A 201 -6.47 -6.68 -12.93
C ALA A 201 -6.12 -5.40 -13.74
N PRO A 202 -7.08 -4.69 -14.39
CA PRO A 202 -6.80 -3.47 -15.14
C PRO A 202 -6.17 -2.34 -14.33
N ARG A 203 -6.43 -2.27 -13.02
CA ARG A 203 -5.74 -1.35 -12.10
C ARG A 203 -4.23 -1.59 -12.08
N GLY A 204 -3.82 -2.85 -11.97
CA GLY A 204 -2.40 -3.22 -11.99
C GLY A 204 -1.75 -2.91 -13.34
N VAL A 205 -2.46 -3.15 -14.44
CA VAL A 205 -2.01 -2.79 -15.80
C VAL A 205 -1.80 -1.29 -15.92
N GLY A 206 -2.75 -0.47 -15.43
CA GLY A 206 -2.61 0.98 -15.39
C GLY A 206 -1.37 1.42 -14.61
N THR A 207 -1.12 0.82 -13.44
CA THR A 207 0.06 1.11 -12.62
C THR A 207 1.35 0.72 -13.34
N MET A 208 1.40 -0.43 -13.98
CA MET A 208 2.57 -0.90 -14.73
C MET A 208 2.90 0.02 -15.90
N ILE A 209 1.90 0.39 -16.70
CA ILE A 209 2.07 1.33 -17.82
C ILE A 209 2.58 2.68 -17.32
N SER A 210 1.95 3.22 -16.27
CA SER A 210 2.36 4.49 -15.66
C SER A 210 3.80 4.45 -15.18
N MET A 211 4.19 3.40 -14.46
CA MET A 211 5.58 3.25 -13.97
C MET A 211 6.61 3.25 -15.10
N LEU A 212 6.34 2.52 -16.20
CA LEU A 212 7.22 2.48 -17.37
C LEU A 212 7.35 3.85 -18.05
N LEU A 213 6.23 4.57 -18.21
CA LEU A 213 6.21 5.91 -18.80
C LEU A 213 6.97 6.91 -17.90
N VAL A 214 6.73 6.86 -16.61
CA VAL A 214 7.34 7.76 -15.62
C VAL A 214 8.84 7.56 -15.50
N GLY A 215 9.35 6.37 -15.72
CA GLY A 215 10.78 6.10 -15.74
C GLY A 215 11.56 6.96 -16.76
N ARG A 216 10.87 7.38 -17.85
CA ARG A 216 11.41 8.35 -18.83
C ARG A 216 11.08 9.79 -18.45
N LEU A 217 9.86 10.05 -18.00
CA LEU A 217 9.36 11.38 -17.67
C LEU A 217 10.11 12.03 -16.49
N VAL A 218 10.58 11.24 -15.53
CA VAL A 218 11.27 11.74 -14.33
C VAL A 218 12.59 12.47 -14.63
N ARG A 219 13.12 12.27 -15.85
CA ARG A 219 14.31 13.01 -16.34
C ARG A 219 13.95 14.33 -17.00
N MET A 220 12.72 14.45 -17.52
CA MET A 220 12.28 15.60 -18.34
C MET A 220 11.43 16.56 -17.54
N VAL A 221 10.69 16.05 -16.56
CA VAL A 221 9.70 16.79 -15.76
C VAL A 221 10.13 16.80 -14.30
N ASP A 222 9.83 17.88 -13.59
CA ASP A 222 10.10 17.96 -12.15
C ASP A 222 9.34 16.84 -11.41
N PRO A 223 10.03 15.99 -10.63
CA PRO A 223 9.41 14.90 -9.89
C PRO A 223 8.25 15.34 -8.99
N ARG A 224 8.26 16.58 -8.49
CA ARG A 224 7.18 17.13 -7.66
C ARG A 224 5.86 17.22 -8.42
N LEU A 225 5.93 17.67 -9.68
CA LEU A 225 4.75 17.76 -10.55
C LEU A 225 4.17 16.37 -10.80
N LEU A 226 5.03 15.39 -11.09
CA LEU A 226 4.60 14.01 -11.32
C LEU A 226 3.91 13.41 -10.09
N VAL A 227 4.47 13.64 -8.88
CA VAL A 227 3.83 13.20 -7.63
C VAL A 227 2.50 13.92 -7.41
N THR A 228 2.44 15.23 -7.65
CA THR A 228 1.21 16.02 -7.50
C THR A 228 0.11 15.53 -8.45
N GLU A 229 0.44 15.33 -9.72
CA GLU A 229 -0.51 14.79 -10.71
C GLU A 229 -0.95 13.37 -10.37
N GLY A 230 -0.02 12.52 -9.92
CA GLY A 230 -0.35 11.17 -9.49
C GLY A 230 -1.28 11.11 -8.28
N LEU A 231 -1.08 11.98 -7.28
CA LEU A 231 -1.99 12.15 -6.16
C LEU A 231 -3.34 12.69 -6.62
N GLY A 232 -3.34 13.67 -7.55
CA GLY A 232 -4.56 14.23 -8.15
C GLY A 232 -5.40 13.16 -8.88
N LEU A 233 -4.77 12.33 -9.73
CA LEU A 233 -5.44 11.21 -10.40
C LEU A 233 -5.98 10.17 -9.41
N THR A 234 -5.21 9.86 -8.37
CA THR A 234 -5.65 8.95 -7.32
C THR A 234 -6.86 9.50 -6.57
N ALA A 235 -6.82 10.78 -6.19
CA ALA A 235 -7.94 11.46 -5.53
C ALA A 235 -9.18 11.54 -6.44
N TYR A 236 -8.98 11.80 -7.74
CA TYR A 236 -10.06 11.81 -8.73
C TYR A 236 -10.72 10.44 -8.88
N SER A 237 -9.93 9.37 -8.98
CA SER A 237 -10.46 8.00 -8.99
C SER A 237 -11.26 7.69 -7.73
N LEU A 238 -10.73 8.03 -6.55
CA LEU A 238 -11.43 7.86 -5.27
C LEU A 238 -12.73 8.68 -5.23
N HIS A 239 -12.73 9.90 -5.80
CA HIS A 239 -13.94 10.70 -5.96
C HIS A 239 -14.99 9.98 -6.81
N MET A 240 -14.60 9.43 -7.96
CA MET A 240 -15.52 8.64 -8.79
C MET A 240 -16.08 7.44 -8.02
N MET A 241 -15.25 6.78 -7.18
CA MET A 241 -15.70 5.66 -6.35
C MET A 241 -16.71 6.06 -5.26
N THR A 242 -16.74 7.32 -4.83
CA THR A 242 -17.78 7.81 -3.87
C THR A 242 -19.19 7.82 -4.46
N GLY A 243 -19.33 7.73 -5.76
CA GLY A 243 -20.60 7.63 -6.48
C GLY A 243 -21.02 6.21 -6.84
N PHE A 244 -20.37 5.19 -6.31
CA PHE A 244 -20.74 3.81 -6.60
C PHE A 244 -22.13 3.46 -6.08
N THR A 245 -22.88 2.68 -6.86
CA THR A 245 -24.22 2.19 -6.55
C THR A 245 -24.32 0.69 -6.75
N PRO A 246 -25.19 -0.04 -6.04
CA PRO A 246 -25.33 -1.49 -6.20
C PRO A 246 -25.72 -1.94 -7.62
N GLN A 247 -26.27 -1.04 -8.44
CA GLN A 247 -26.72 -1.31 -9.82
C GLN A 247 -25.71 -0.90 -10.89
N MET A 248 -24.52 -0.39 -10.50
CA MET A 248 -23.50 0.06 -11.46
C MET A 248 -22.91 -1.10 -12.28
N SER A 249 -22.45 -0.79 -13.48
CA SER A 249 -21.75 -1.76 -14.32
C SER A 249 -20.29 -1.97 -13.86
N SER A 250 -19.72 -3.13 -14.18
CA SER A 250 -18.29 -3.42 -13.95
C SER A 250 -17.35 -2.46 -14.68
N HIS A 251 -17.82 -1.82 -15.76
CA HIS A 251 -17.04 -0.86 -16.55
C HIS A 251 -16.54 0.32 -15.68
N LEU A 252 -17.40 0.86 -14.81
CA LEU A 252 -17.04 1.98 -13.94
C LEU A 252 -15.96 1.58 -12.93
N ILE A 253 -15.99 0.33 -12.43
CA ILE A 253 -14.97 -0.21 -11.50
C ILE A 253 -13.61 -0.35 -12.22
N ILE A 254 -13.64 -0.84 -13.47
CA ILE A 254 -12.44 -0.98 -14.30
C ILE A 254 -11.84 0.39 -14.61
N GLU A 255 -12.67 1.35 -15.02
CA GLU A 255 -12.24 2.71 -15.36
C GLU A 255 -11.59 3.40 -14.14
N THR A 256 -12.28 3.41 -13.01
CA THR A 256 -11.73 3.99 -11.77
C THR A 256 -10.45 3.26 -11.33
N GLY A 257 -10.39 1.94 -11.49
CA GLY A 257 -9.21 1.14 -11.22
C GLY A 257 -8.02 1.55 -12.08
N ILE A 258 -8.20 1.71 -13.40
CA ILE A 258 -7.14 2.15 -14.32
C ILE A 258 -6.63 3.54 -13.94
N ILE A 259 -7.53 4.51 -13.69
CA ILE A 259 -7.17 5.87 -13.30
C ILE A 259 -6.37 5.86 -11.99
N GLN A 260 -6.81 5.09 -10.99
CA GLN A 260 -6.09 4.95 -9.73
C GLN A 260 -4.71 4.31 -9.92
N GLY A 261 -4.63 3.29 -10.78
CA GLY A 261 -3.37 2.64 -11.14
C GLY A 261 -2.39 3.60 -11.79
N LEU A 262 -2.84 4.40 -12.75
CA LEU A 262 -2.04 5.44 -13.40
C LEU A 262 -1.51 6.44 -12.35
N GLY A 263 -2.36 6.92 -11.45
CA GLY A 263 -1.97 7.82 -10.38
C GLY A 263 -0.89 7.24 -9.47
N LEU A 264 -1.02 5.97 -9.05
CA LEU A 264 -0.05 5.31 -8.18
C LEU A 264 1.33 5.15 -8.81
N GLY A 265 1.40 4.83 -10.11
CA GLY A 265 2.67 4.75 -10.82
C GLY A 265 3.37 6.10 -10.91
N LEU A 266 2.60 7.18 -11.15
CA LEU A 266 3.08 8.57 -11.15
C LEU A 266 3.60 9.03 -9.79
N VAL A 267 3.13 8.48 -8.68
CA VAL A 267 3.63 8.80 -7.34
C VAL A 267 4.86 7.95 -6.99
N PHE A 268 4.76 6.62 -7.14
CA PHE A 268 5.73 5.69 -6.55
C PHE A 268 7.15 5.84 -7.13
N VAL A 269 7.28 5.94 -8.45
CA VAL A 269 8.60 5.99 -9.13
C VAL A 269 9.34 7.30 -8.85
N PRO A 270 8.74 8.51 -9.03
CA PRO A 270 9.43 9.75 -8.72
C PRO A 270 9.74 9.88 -7.24
N LEU A 271 8.80 9.43 -6.36
CA LEU A 271 8.99 9.48 -4.92
C LEU A 271 10.19 8.67 -4.47
N SER A 272 10.29 7.41 -4.92
CA SER A 272 11.44 6.55 -4.59
C SER A 272 12.74 7.10 -5.16
N THR A 273 12.71 7.64 -6.39
CA THR A 273 13.89 8.25 -7.02
C THR A 273 14.39 9.46 -6.23
N VAL A 274 13.49 10.36 -5.81
CA VAL A 274 13.88 11.57 -5.04
C VAL A 274 14.31 11.21 -3.62
N ALA A 275 13.62 10.28 -2.98
CA ALA A 275 13.95 9.87 -1.61
C ALA A 275 15.36 9.27 -1.49
N PHE A 276 15.85 8.57 -2.51
CA PHE A 276 17.17 7.93 -2.48
C PHE A 276 18.27 8.75 -3.20
N ALA A 277 17.92 9.81 -3.95
CA ALA A 277 18.87 10.55 -4.78
C ALA A 277 19.97 11.27 -3.98
N THR A 278 19.62 11.79 -2.80
CA THR A 278 20.52 12.58 -1.94
C THR A 278 21.26 11.75 -0.91
N LEU A 279 20.86 10.48 -0.71
CA LEU A 279 21.47 9.61 0.27
C LEU A 279 22.83 9.05 -0.18
N PRO A 280 23.84 9.05 0.71
CA PRO A 280 25.10 8.35 0.47
C PRO A 280 24.88 6.84 0.23
N PRO A 281 25.69 6.18 -0.63
CA PRO A 281 25.56 4.75 -0.93
C PRO A 281 25.60 3.84 0.30
N VAL A 282 26.32 4.27 1.35
CA VAL A 282 26.44 3.52 2.62
C VAL A 282 25.09 3.27 3.29
N TYR A 283 24.15 4.21 3.15
CA TYR A 283 22.84 4.16 3.81
C TYR A 283 21.73 3.56 2.94
N ARG A 284 21.97 3.21 1.68
CA ARG A 284 20.91 2.78 0.75
C ARG A 284 20.16 1.55 1.23
N THR A 285 20.86 0.54 1.79
CA THR A 285 20.22 -0.68 2.28
C THR A 285 19.29 -0.39 3.46
N ASP A 286 19.78 0.39 4.43
CA ASP A 286 18.99 0.77 5.61
C ASP A 286 17.80 1.65 5.19
N ALA A 287 18.01 2.58 4.26
CA ALA A 287 16.97 3.46 3.73
C ALA A 287 15.87 2.69 2.97
N THR A 288 16.22 1.74 2.11
CA THR A 288 15.23 0.93 1.39
C THR A 288 14.44 0.02 2.33
N ALA A 289 15.10 -0.50 3.37
CA ALA A 289 14.44 -1.27 4.43
C ALA A 289 13.43 -0.41 5.22
N LEU A 290 13.85 0.80 5.65
CA LEU A 290 12.98 1.77 6.33
C LEU A 290 11.80 2.21 5.45
N PHE A 291 12.05 2.49 4.18
CA PHE A 291 11.02 2.87 3.22
C PHE A 291 9.96 1.79 3.06
N SER A 292 10.39 0.52 2.96
CA SER A 292 9.48 -0.63 2.89
C SER A 292 8.75 -0.86 4.21
N LEU A 293 9.42 -0.72 5.36
CA LEU A 293 8.81 -0.84 6.69
C LEU A 293 7.74 0.23 6.89
N THR A 294 8.06 1.50 6.60
CA THR A 294 7.14 2.63 6.74
C THR A 294 5.90 2.45 5.85
N ARG A 295 6.08 2.00 4.60
CA ARG A 295 4.96 1.65 3.72
C ARG A 295 4.06 0.58 4.32
N ASN A 296 4.65 -0.48 4.88
CA ASN A 296 3.89 -1.60 5.46
C ASN A 296 3.14 -1.17 6.72
N ILE A 297 3.75 -0.36 7.59
CA ILE A 297 3.07 0.22 8.76
C ILE A 297 1.89 1.09 8.31
N GLY A 298 2.11 1.98 7.33
CA GLY A 298 1.03 2.78 6.75
C GLY A 298 -0.12 1.92 6.21
N SER A 299 0.22 0.83 5.53
CA SER A 299 -0.77 -0.12 5.00
C SER A 299 -1.59 -0.79 6.09
N SER A 300 -0.95 -1.25 7.16
CA SER A 300 -1.64 -1.89 8.28
C SER A 300 -2.59 -0.93 8.99
N ILE A 301 -2.12 0.29 9.26
CA ILE A 301 -2.95 1.35 9.85
C ILE A 301 -4.12 1.69 8.90
N GLY A 302 -3.83 1.86 7.62
CA GLY A 302 -4.85 2.19 6.62
C GLY A 302 -5.95 1.14 6.53
N ILE A 303 -5.58 -0.14 6.44
CA ILE A 303 -6.53 -1.26 6.39
C ILE A 303 -7.37 -1.31 7.66
N SER A 304 -6.73 -1.25 8.84
CA SER A 304 -7.45 -1.30 10.11
C SER A 304 -8.44 -0.15 10.26
N VAL A 305 -8.02 1.08 9.95
CA VAL A 305 -8.88 2.27 10.04
C VAL A 305 -10.09 2.14 9.12
N VAL A 306 -9.90 1.77 7.85
CA VAL A 306 -11.04 1.68 6.90
C VAL A 306 -11.97 0.51 7.25
N ILE A 307 -11.47 -0.63 7.72
CA ILE A 307 -12.32 -1.76 8.11
C ILE A 307 -13.18 -1.40 9.32
N VAL A 308 -12.60 -0.76 10.34
CA VAL A 308 -13.34 -0.32 11.52
C VAL A 308 -14.38 0.74 11.16
N PHE A 309 -13.97 1.72 10.33
CA PHE A 309 -14.85 2.77 9.85
C PHE A 309 -16.01 2.19 9.01
N LEU A 310 -15.71 1.24 8.11
CA LEU A 310 -16.71 0.51 7.32
C LEU A 310 -17.73 -0.18 8.22
N THR A 311 -17.25 -1.01 9.15
CA THR A 311 -18.14 -1.80 10.04
C THR A 311 -19.05 -0.91 10.87
N ARG A 312 -18.49 0.16 11.46
CA ARG A 312 -19.25 1.12 12.26
C ARG A 312 -20.26 1.89 11.41
N ASN A 313 -19.87 2.34 10.22
CA ASN A 313 -20.77 3.05 9.31
C ASN A 313 -21.89 2.13 8.79
N ILE A 314 -21.64 0.85 8.54
CA ILE A 314 -22.69 -0.11 8.17
C ILE A 314 -23.75 -0.17 9.26
N GLN A 315 -23.36 -0.28 10.54
CA GLN A 315 -24.29 -0.31 11.66
C GLN A 315 -25.11 0.97 11.78
N ILE A 316 -24.46 2.13 11.64
CA ILE A 316 -25.13 3.44 11.71
C ILE A 316 -26.10 3.60 10.55
N ASN A 317 -25.65 3.38 9.32
CA ASN A 317 -26.48 3.53 8.12
C ASN A 317 -27.63 2.52 8.11
N HIS A 318 -27.42 1.29 8.58
CA HIS A 318 -28.48 0.30 8.75
C HIS A 318 -29.54 0.79 9.75
N ALA A 319 -29.11 1.29 10.91
CA ALA A 319 -30.03 1.83 11.93
C ALA A 319 -30.84 3.02 11.40
N GLU A 320 -30.20 3.94 10.66
CA GLU A 320 -30.89 5.07 10.04
C GLU A 320 -31.87 4.65 8.96
N LEU A 321 -31.47 3.77 8.03
CA LEU A 321 -32.32 3.32 6.94
C LEU A 321 -33.51 2.48 7.45
N SER A 322 -33.32 1.67 8.47
CA SER A 322 -34.39 0.85 9.06
C SER A 322 -35.52 1.68 9.67
N THR A 323 -35.25 2.93 10.09
CA THR A 323 -36.30 3.84 10.60
C THR A 323 -37.41 4.12 9.57
N PHE A 324 -37.08 4.05 8.29
CA PHE A 324 -38.03 4.27 7.20
C PHE A 324 -38.90 3.04 6.91
N ILE A 325 -38.51 1.86 7.44
CA ILE A 325 -39.30 0.62 7.31
C ILE A 325 -40.22 0.52 8.51
N ASN A 326 -41.30 1.27 8.49
CA ASN A 326 -42.30 1.23 9.55
C ASN A 326 -43.73 1.11 8.95
N PRO A 327 -44.68 0.56 9.70
CA PRO A 327 -46.04 0.35 9.22
C PRO A 327 -46.82 1.64 8.86
N PHE A 328 -46.28 2.80 9.26
CA PHE A 328 -46.92 4.10 9.01
C PHE A 328 -46.35 4.81 7.76
N ASN A 329 -45.35 4.24 7.13
CA ASN A 329 -44.78 4.81 5.90
C ASN A 329 -45.70 4.53 4.70
N GLN A 330 -46.54 5.53 4.34
CA GLN A 330 -47.52 5.42 3.25
C GLN A 330 -46.86 5.12 1.87
N GLN A 331 -45.65 5.51 1.64
CA GLN A 331 -44.94 5.19 0.40
C GLN A 331 -44.53 3.71 0.36
N LEU A 332 -44.10 3.16 1.48
CA LEU A 332 -43.77 1.76 1.63
C LEU A 332 -45.03 0.89 1.45
N LEU A 333 -46.14 1.29 2.05
CA LEU A 333 -47.42 0.58 1.92
C LEU A 333 -47.98 0.55 0.50
N LYS A 334 -47.72 1.57 -0.33
CA LYS A 334 -48.09 1.58 -1.75
C LYS A 334 -47.30 0.56 -2.58
N VAL A 335 -46.02 0.36 -2.26
CA VAL A 335 -45.14 -0.59 -2.93
C VAL A 335 -45.34 -2.01 -2.40
N MET A 336 -45.73 -2.13 -1.13
CA MET A 336 -45.82 -3.38 -0.39
C MET A 336 -47.13 -3.46 0.41
N PRO A 337 -48.26 -3.80 -0.24
CA PRO A 337 -49.54 -3.86 0.43
C PRO A 337 -49.69 -5.05 1.39
N GLN A 338 -48.85 -6.08 1.29
CA GLN A 338 -48.84 -7.24 2.19
C GLN A 338 -47.49 -7.35 2.94
N GLN A 339 -47.52 -7.17 4.25
CA GLN A 339 -46.38 -7.35 5.14
C GLN A 339 -46.36 -8.81 5.63
N ASN A 340 -45.69 -9.68 4.88
CA ASN A 340 -45.38 -11.02 5.35
C ASN A 340 -43.87 -11.13 5.73
N SER A 341 -43.50 -12.18 6.48
CA SER A 341 -42.15 -12.39 6.97
C SER A 341 -41.10 -12.46 5.84
N GLN A 342 -41.45 -13.04 4.68
CA GLN A 342 -40.55 -13.11 3.52
C GLN A 342 -40.24 -11.73 2.93
N MET A 343 -41.24 -10.85 2.93
CA MET A 343 -41.09 -9.49 2.42
C MET A 343 -40.22 -8.63 3.34
N LEU A 344 -40.34 -8.81 4.66
CA LEU A 344 -39.46 -8.15 5.64
C LEU A 344 -38.01 -8.60 5.48
N GLU A 345 -37.77 -9.87 5.22
CA GLU A 345 -36.43 -10.40 4.95
C GLU A 345 -35.81 -9.78 3.66
N VAL A 346 -36.60 -9.66 2.59
CA VAL A 346 -36.15 -8.98 1.37
C VAL A 346 -35.80 -7.51 1.63
N MET A 347 -36.62 -6.82 2.44
CA MET A 347 -36.36 -5.42 2.81
C MET A 347 -35.12 -5.28 3.67
N ASP A 348 -34.90 -6.15 4.64
CA ASP A 348 -33.72 -6.16 5.47
C ASP A 348 -32.46 -6.37 4.61
N ASN A 349 -32.47 -7.30 3.67
CA ASN A 349 -31.38 -7.51 2.72
C ASN A 349 -31.11 -6.28 1.86
N LEU A 350 -32.14 -5.58 1.38
CA LEU A 350 -31.98 -4.33 0.62
C LEU A 350 -31.38 -3.21 1.48
N VAL A 351 -31.81 -3.07 2.73
CA VAL A 351 -31.27 -2.10 3.68
C VAL A 351 -29.81 -2.41 3.97
N ASN A 352 -29.48 -3.67 4.24
CA ASN A 352 -28.11 -4.11 4.47
C ASN A 352 -27.20 -3.80 3.27
N GLN A 353 -27.67 -4.08 2.05
CA GLN A 353 -26.92 -3.79 0.83
C GLN A 353 -26.69 -2.29 0.63
N GLN A 354 -27.72 -1.46 0.84
CA GLN A 354 -27.62 -0.01 0.72
C GLN A 354 -26.74 0.59 1.83
N ALA A 355 -26.92 0.16 3.08
CA ALA A 355 -26.09 0.58 4.20
C ALA A 355 -24.60 0.26 3.97
N ALA A 356 -24.32 -0.94 3.47
CA ALA A 356 -22.96 -1.33 3.11
C ALA A 356 -22.39 -0.44 2.00
N MET A 357 -23.16 -0.20 0.91
CA MET A 357 -22.70 0.62 -0.21
C MET A 357 -22.39 2.06 0.20
N ILE A 358 -23.27 2.70 1.00
CA ILE A 358 -23.04 4.04 1.54
C ILE A 358 -21.77 4.06 2.38
N SER A 359 -21.53 3.01 3.16
CA SER A 359 -20.36 2.91 4.03
C SER A 359 -19.06 2.75 3.23
N TYR A 360 -19.05 1.94 2.16
CA TYR A 360 -17.92 1.88 1.23
C TYR A 360 -17.64 3.24 0.56
N ASN A 361 -18.68 3.96 0.16
CA ASN A 361 -18.55 5.30 -0.43
C ASN A 361 -17.93 6.29 0.57
N ASN A 362 -18.30 6.20 1.85
CA ASN A 362 -17.70 7.01 2.91
C ASN A 362 -16.21 6.70 3.11
N ASP A 363 -15.82 5.42 3.01
CA ASP A 363 -14.41 5.01 3.07
C ASP A 363 -13.60 5.55 1.89
N PHE A 364 -14.14 5.47 0.66
CA PHE A 364 -13.51 6.07 -0.51
C PHE A 364 -13.35 7.59 -0.35
N LYS A 365 -14.35 8.26 0.23
CA LYS A 365 -14.30 9.69 0.55
C LYS A 365 -13.22 10.00 1.57
N LEU A 366 -13.09 9.20 2.63
CA LEU A 366 -12.02 9.35 3.63
C LEU A 366 -10.64 9.24 2.97
N MET A 367 -10.41 8.21 2.15
CA MET A 367 -9.16 8.03 1.44
C MET A 367 -8.88 9.16 0.44
N MET A 368 -9.90 9.69 -0.23
CA MET A 368 -9.80 10.86 -1.10
C MET A 368 -9.30 12.08 -0.31
N ILE A 369 -9.87 12.34 0.87
CA ILE A 369 -9.47 13.47 1.72
C ILE A 369 -8.01 13.33 2.17
N ILE A 370 -7.59 12.13 2.60
CA ILE A 370 -6.21 11.84 2.98
C ILE A 370 -5.26 12.09 1.79
N THR A 371 -5.64 11.65 0.60
CA THR A 371 -4.85 11.83 -0.62
C THR A 371 -4.74 13.31 -0.99
N LEU A 372 -5.83 14.08 -0.92
CA LEU A 372 -5.83 15.52 -1.18
C LEU A 372 -5.00 16.28 -0.15
N ALA A 373 -5.07 15.89 1.13
CA ALA A 373 -4.26 16.49 2.20
C ALA A 373 -2.75 16.22 2.01
N ALA A 374 -2.38 15.19 1.27
CA ALA A 374 -0.99 14.90 0.93
C ALA A 374 -0.43 15.82 -0.18
N ILE A 375 -1.26 16.41 -1.03
CA ILE A 375 -0.82 17.24 -2.16
C ILE A 375 0.03 18.44 -1.70
N PRO A 376 -0.35 19.26 -0.72
CA PRO A 376 0.48 20.36 -0.25
C PRO A 376 1.85 19.95 0.27
N LEU A 377 1.99 18.72 0.79
CA LEU A 377 3.27 18.21 1.28
C LEU A 377 4.31 18.01 0.15
N THR A 378 3.87 17.96 -1.12
CA THR A 378 4.79 17.86 -2.28
C THR A 378 5.74 19.06 -2.36
N LEU A 379 5.37 20.20 -1.81
CA LEU A 379 6.22 21.40 -1.69
C LEU A 379 7.42 21.18 -0.78
N LEU A 380 7.37 20.20 0.13
CA LEU A 380 8.49 19.85 1.02
C LEU A 380 9.61 19.08 0.30
N LEU A 381 9.30 18.39 -0.79
CA LEU A 381 10.30 17.69 -1.61
C LEU A 381 11.23 18.72 -2.25
N ARG A 382 12.53 18.44 -2.30
CA ARG A 382 13.51 19.26 -3.00
C ARG A 382 13.93 18.57 -4.29
N LYS A 383 14.08 19.34 -5.37
CA LYS A 383 14.64 18.86 -6.62
C LYS A 383 16.07 18.39 -6.32
N PRO A 384 16.46 17.16 -6.69
CA PRO A 384 17.84 16.74 -6.58
C PRO A 384 18.68 17.65 -7.47
N ASN A 385 19.63 18.38 -6.88
CA ASN A 385 20.62 19.10 -7.69
C ASN A 385 21.50 18.02 -8.37
N HIS A 386 21.40 17.93 -9.66
CA HIS A 386 22.44 17.26 -10.46
C HIS A 386 23.66 18.20 -10.40
N ALA A 387 24.56 17.96 -9.44
CA ALA A 387 25.90 18.51 -9.58
C ALA A 387 26.48 17.93 -10.87
N PRO A 388 27.02 18.75 -11.77
CA PRO A 388 27.75 18.24 -12.94
C PRO A 388 28.83 17.28 -12.43
N SER A 389 28.91 16.11 -13.03
CA SER A 389 29.94 15.13 -12.74
C SER A 389 31.29 15.82 -12.98
N ASN A 390 32.21 15.78 -11.98
CA ASN A 390 33.60 16.27 -12.08
C ASN A 390 34.43 15.50 -13.12
N ASP A 391 33.84 14.86 -14.11
CA ASP A 391 34.53 14.19 -15.20
C ASP A 391 35.02 15.17 -16.28
N GLU A 392 34.58 16.46 -16.22
CA GLU A 392 35.15 17.51 -17.11
C GLU A 392 36.38 18.22 -16.54
N GLU A 393 36.66 18.17 -15.24
CA GLU A 393 37.90 18.72 -14.68
C GLU A 393 39.12 17.83 -14.94
N GLY A 394 38.96 16.55 -15.23
CA GLY A 394 40.05 15.66 -15.61
C GLY A 394 40.59 15.84 -17.04
N ALA A 395 39.78 16.43 -17.91
CA ALA A 395 40.18 16.65 -19.31
C ALA A 395 40.95 17.97 -19.55
N MET A 396 40.88 18.92 -18.61
CA MET A 396 41.52 20.24 -18.74
C MET A 396 42.89 20.32 -18.08
N VAL A 397 43.44 19.23 -17.54
CA VAL A 397 44.80 19.17 -16.94
C VAL A 397 45.79 18.37 -17.82
N MET A 398 45.40 17.93 -19.00
CA MET A 398 46.26 17.24 -19.97
C MET A 398 46.36 17.98 -21.33
N GLU A 399 46.32 19.33 -21.34
CA GLU A 399 46.84 20.14 -22.45
C GLU A 399 47.97 21.04 -21.99
#